data_4bd8b4076d8a2074f582b380c279fe63
#
_entry.id   4bd8b4076d8a2074f582b380c279fe63
#
_cell.length_a   1.000
_cell.length_b   1.000
_cell.length_c   1.000
_cell.angle_alpha   90.00
_cell.angle_beta   90.00
_cell.angle_gamma   90.00
#
_symmetry.space_group_name_H-M   'P 1'
#
loop_
_entity.id
_entity.type
_entity.pdbx_description
1 polymer ?
#
loop_
_entity_poly.entity_id
_entity_poly.type
_entity_poly.pdbx_seq_one_letter_code
_entity_poly.pdbx_strand_id
1 'polypeptide(L)'
;TPYHKWQDTPDDNEDEIGIETIQLMLASKFIAIDHEAETFTAVVLDEDSKEGRARALKEAEELIKTAREGVGKYHNEEIDMELDGQIVKKSDTIDEYSQKVEKIKNYIKEGHIFQTVLSQRWTIQTKQDGFELYKELRELNPSPYLYYYNFGDFEIIGSSPEMIVKQTDNRV
;
A
#
# COMPACT_ATOMS: atom_id res chain seq x y z
N THR A 1 -1.54 -6.35 17.83
CA THR A 1 -1.88 -5.63 19.08
C THR A 1 -1.77 -4.15 18.81
N PRO A 2 -2.80 -3.36 19.12
CA PRO A 2 -2.78 -1.92 18.86
C PRO A 2 -1.59 -1.24 19.56
N TYR A 3 -0.97 -0.29 18.88
CA TYR A 3 0.25 0.38 19.34
C TYR A 3 0.11 1.07 20.70
N HIS A 4 -1.06 1.65 20.98
CA HIS A 4 -1.37 2.31 22.24
C HIS A 4 -1.27 1.39 23.46
N LYS A 5 -1.35 0.06 23.31
CA LYS A 5 -1.14 -0.90 24.40
C LYS A 5 0.31 -1.01 24.86
N TRP A 6 1.24 -0.52 24.03
CA TRP A 6 2.67 -0.57 24.30
C TRP A 6 3.24 0.78 24.73
N GLN A 7 2.54 1.84 24.36
CA GLN A 7 2.94 3.20 24.72
C GLN A 7 1.68 3.91 25.16
N ASP A 8 1.54 4.28 26.36
CA ASP A 8 0.41 4.98 26.97
C ASP A 8 -0.09 6.19 26.12
N THR A 9 -0.52 5.88 24.92
CA THR A 9 -1.06 6.84 23.95
C THR A 9 -2.58 6.80 23.96
N PRO A 10 -3.25 7.94 23.92
CA PRO A 10 -4.71 7.98 23.85
C PRO A 10 -5.25 7.21 22.64
N ASP A 11 -6.36 6.51 22.81
CA ASP A 11 -7.11 5.81 21.76
C ASP A 11 -8.56 6.26 21.83
N ASP A 12 -8.74 7.56 21.67
CA ASP A 12 -10.02 8.27 21.81
C ASP A 12 -10.53 8.82 20.46
N ASN A 13 -9.85 8.49 19.37
CA ASN A 13 -10.31 8.86 18.03
C ASN A 13 -11.45 7.96 17.58
N GLU A 14 -12.45 8.55 16.94
CA GLU A 14 -13.54 7.81 16.31
C GLU A 14 -13.01 7.00 15.11
N ASP A 15 -13.33 5.70 15.08
CA ASP A 15 -13.06 4.85 13.93
C ASP A 15 -14.19 5.01 12.90
N GLU A 16 -14.00 5.93 11.97
CA GLU A 16 -14.97 6.21 10.91
C GLU A 16 -14.88 5.22 9.73
N ILE A 17 -13.84 4.40 9.65
CA ILE A 17 -13.60 3.49 8.52
C ILE A 17 -14.05 2.08 8.85
N GLY A 18 -13.89 1.64 10.10
CA GLY A 18 -14.35 0.35 10.58
C GLY A 18 -13.58 -0.86 10.03
N ILE A 19 -12.30 -0.68 9.67
CA ILE A 19 -11.44 -1.78 9.26
C ILE A 19 -10.57 -2.26 10.42
N GLU A 20 -10.17 -3.51 10.39
CA GLU A 20 -9.30 -4.07 11.41
C GLU A 20 -7.95 -3.35 11.49
N THR A 21 -7.46 -3.12 12.72
CA THR A 21 -6.19 -2.42 12.98
C THR A 21 -4.98 -3.11 12.35
N ILE A 22 -5.02 -4.43 12.22
CA ILE A 22 -3.98 -5.25 11.61
C ILE A 22 -4.65 -6.26 10.68
N GLN A 23 -4.28 -6.21 9.43
CA GLN A 23 -4.66 -7.21 8.45
C GLN A 23 -3.42 -7.79 7.79
N LEU A 24 -3.38 -9.11 7.65
CA LEU A 24 -2.25 -9.82 7.06
C LEU A 24 -2.75 -10.67 5.91
N MET A 25 -1.99 -10.70 4.84
CA MET A 25 -2.21 -11.56 3.68
C MET A 25 -1.07 -12.57 3.58
N LEU A 26 -1.41 -13.85 3.56
CA LEU A 26 -0.45 -14.90 3.25
C LEU A 26 -0.48 -15.20 1.75
N ALA A 27 0.50 -14.72 1.02
CA ALA A 27 0.67 -15.03 -0.39
C ALA A 27 1.35 -16.40 -0.52
N SER A 28 0.58 -17.45 -0.79
CA SER A 28 1.11 -18.81 -1.04
C SER A 28 1.58 -19.01 -2.47
N LYS A 29 1.21 -18.11 -3.38
CA LYS A 29 1.60 -18.11 -4.80
C LYS A 29 1.84 -16.68 -5.25
N PHE A 30 3.01 -16.41 -5.82
CA PHE A 30 3.31 -15.09 -6.37
C PHE A 30 4.41 -15.14 -7.43
N ILE A 31 4.53 -14.07 -8.17
CA ILE A 31 5.63 -13.83 -9.11
C ILE A 31 6.43 -12.65 -8.59
N ALA A 32 7.73 -12.86 -8.39
CA ALA A 32 8.69 -11.80 -8.16
C ALA A 32 9.31 -11.37 -9.50
N ILE A 33 9.35 -10.07 -9.75
CA ILE A 33 9.96 -9.47 -10.93
C ILE A 33 11.16 -8.67 -10.48
N ASP A 34 12.33 -9.03 -10.99
CA ASP A 34 13.56 -8.28 -10.80
C ASP A 34 13.88 -7.54 -12.11
N HIS A 35 13.75 -6.22 -12.08
CA HIS A 35 13.98 -5.38 -13.26
C HIS A 35 15.46 -5.17 -13.56
N GLU A 36 16.34 -5.30 -12.58
CA GLU A 36 17.80 -5.19 -12.78
C GLU A 36 18.36 -6.46 -13.39
N ALA A 37 17.94 -7.62 -12.86
CA ALA A 37 18.32 -8.93 -13.39
C ALA A 37 17.48 -9.38 -14.60
N GLU A 38 16.44 -8.64 -14.96
CA GLU A 38 15.45 -8.96 -16.01
C GLU A 38 14.86 -10.37 -15.83
N THR A 39 14.51 -10.75 -14.61
CA THR A 39 14.02 -12.08 -14.28
C THR A 39 12.61 -12.08 -13.69
N PHE A 40 11.89 -13.17 -13.99
CA PHE A 40 10.62 -13.53 -13.35
C PHE A 40 10.84 -14.79 -12.53
N THR A 41 10.51 -14.74 -11.24
CA THR A 41 10.58 -15.89 -10.35
C THR A 41 9.19 -16.21 -9.82
N ALA A 42 8.66 -17.39 -10.16
CA ALA A 42 7.43 -17.87 -9.55
C ALA A 42 7.75 -18.60 -8.24
N VAL A 43 7.01 -18.26 -7.20
CA VAL A 43 7.10 -18.90 -5.89
C VAL A 43 5.75 -19.53 -5.57
N VAL A 44 5.77 -20.80 -5.18
CA VAL A 44 4.59 -21.55 -4.74
C VAL A 44 4.93 -22.29 -3.46
N LEU A 45 4.12 -22.11 -2.42
CA LEU A 45 4.22 -22.82 -1.15
C LEU A 45 3.27 -23.99 -1.14
N ASP A 46 3.76 -25.17 -0.78
CA ASP A 46 2.98 -26.40 -0.61
C ASP A 46 3.60 -27.21 0.55
N GLU A 47 3.02 -28.35 0.86
CA GLU A 47 3.51 -29.27 1.89
C GLU A 47 4.95 -29.74 1.58
N ASP A 48 5.77 -29.90 2.63
CA ASP A 48 7.11 -30.46 2.50
C ASP A 48 7.05 -31.99 2.34
N SER A 49 6.50 -32.42 1.20
CA SER A 49 6.40 -33.79 0.75
C SER A 49 6.84 -33.92 -0.71
N LYS A 50 7.09 -35.11 -1.18
CA LYS A 50 7.44 -35.35 -2.58
C LYS A 50 6.29 -34.94 -3.52
N GLU A 51 5.08 -35.24 -3.13
CA GLU A 51 3.84 -34.92 -3.85
C GLU A 51 3.57 -33.41 -3.82
N GLY A 52 3.77 -32.74 -2.66
CA GLY A 52 3.65 -31.28 -2.52
C GLY A 52 4.62 -30.53 -3.41
N ARG A 53 5.89 -30.95 -3.42
CA ARG A 53 6.90 -30.36 -4.31
C ARG A 53 6.56 -30.50 -5.79
N ALA A 54 6.01 -31.67 -6.20
CA ALA A 54 5.60 -31.87 -7.59
C ALA A 54 4.42 -30.97 -7.98
N ARG A 55 3.43 -30.79 -7.08
CA ARG A 55 2.31 -29.84 -7.30
C ARG A 55 2.81 -28.41 -7.38
N ALA A 56 3.64 -27.98 -6.43
CA ALA A 56 4.21 -26.62 -6.40
C ALA A 56 4.99 -26.29 -7.68
N LEU A 57 5.81 -27.23 -8.16
CA LEU A 57 6.56 -27.03 -9.41
C LEU A 57 5.64 -26.84 -10.61
N LYS A 58 4.62 -27.69 -10.74
CA LYS A 58 3.64 -27.58 -11.84
C LYS A 58 2.90 -26.24 -11.79
N GLU A 59 2.47 -25.79 -10.62
CA GLU A 59 1.80 -24.51 -10.45
C GLU A 59 2.73 -23.32 -10.75
N ALA A 60 3.99 -23.41 -10.35
CA ALA A 60 4.98 -22.39 -10.67
C ALA A 60 5.21 -22.26 -12.19
N GLU A 61 5.28 -23.39 -12.91
CA GLU A 61 5.37 -23.41 -14.37
C GLU A 61 4.15 -22.76 -15.04
N GLU A 62 2.95 -23.05 -14.52
CA GLU A 62 1.69 -22.44 -15.00
C GLU A 62 1.67 -20.92 -14.76
N LEU A 63 2.14 -20.45 -13.59
CA LEU A 63 2.26 -19.02 -13.30
C LEU A 63 3.20 -18.30 -14.27
N ILE A 64 4.38 -18.85 -14.51
CA ILE A 64 5.34 -18.30 -15.48
C ILE A 64 4.76 -18.26 -16.90
N LYS A 65 4.09 -19.32 -17.31
CA LYS A 65 3.42 -19.37 -18.61
C LYS A 65 2.39 -18.26 -18.73
N THR A 66 1.51 -18.12 -17.74
CA THR A 66 0.46 -17.08 -17.71
C THR A 66 1.06 -15.68 -17.76
N ALA A 67 2.14 -15.42 -16.99
CA ALA A 67 2.82 -14.14 -17.01
C ALA A 67 3.40 -13.82 -18.41
N ARG A 68 4.05 -14.78 -19.05
CA ARG A 68 4.60 -14.60 -20.40
C ARG A 68 3.52 -14.37 -21.46
N GLU A 69 2.40 -15.06 -21.36
CA GLU A 69 1.27 -14.89 -22.28
C GLU A 69 0.55 -13.54 -22.08
N GLY A 70 0.65 -12.95 -20.91
CA GLY A 70 0.12 -11.62 -20.58
C GLY A 70 0.97 -10.47 -21.10
N VAL A 71 2.26 -10.68 -21.35
CA VAL A 71 3.17 -9.63 -21.86
C VAL A 71 2.67 -9.08 -23.19
N GLY A 72 2.49 -7.75 -23.24
CA GLY A 72 2.05 -7.03 -24.44
C GLY A 72 0.54 -7.10 -24.75
N LYS A 73 -0.25 -7.81 -23.96
CA LYS A 73 -1.73 -7.82 -24.13
C LYS A 73 -2.41 -6.62 -23.47
N TYR A 74 -1.76 -6.02 -22.51
CA TYR A 74 -2.25 -4.82 -21.83
C TYR A 74 -1.45 -3.64 -22.37
N HIS A 75 -2.08 -2.83 -23.20
CA HIS A 75 -1.57 -1.50 -23.52
C HIS A 75 -1.98 -0.58 -22.39
N ASN A 76 -1.08 0.32 -21.96
CA ASN A 76 -1.50 1.50 -21.23
C ASN A 76 -2.35 2.31 -22.21
N GLU A 77 -3.67 2.13 -22.15
CA GLU A 77 -4.55 3.13 -22.72
C GLU A 77 -4.24 4.41 -21.94
N GLU A 78 -4.04 5.54 -22.64
CA GLU A 78 -4.00 6.84 -21.97
C GLU A 78 -5.32 6.97 -21.23
N ILE A 79 -5.27 6.88 -19.91
CA ILE A 79 -6.45 7.03 -19.08
C ILE A 79 -6.72 8.51 -19.04
N ASP A 80 -7.73 8.95 -19.79
CA ASP A 80 -8.24 10.30 -19.72
C ASP A 80 -9.00 10.42 -18.39
N MET A 81 -8.27 10.75 -17.33
CA MET A 81 -8.78 10.93 -15.99
C MET A 81 -9.51 12.25 -15.86
N GLU A 82 -10.71 12.35 -16.36
CA GLU A 82 -11.70 13.17 -15.66
C GLU A 82 -11.99 12.45 -14.34
N LEU A 83 -11.38 12.91 -13.25
CA LEU A 83 -11.75 12.48 -11.90
C LEU A 83 -13.24 12.81 -11.69
N ASP A 84 -14.09 11.86 -11.94
CA ASP A 84 -15.53 11.99 -11.68
C ASP A 84 -15.86 12.01 -10.18
N GLY A 85 -14.81 12.02 -9.35
CA GLY A 85 -14.90 11.94 -7.90
C GLY A 85 -15.38 13.24 -7.27
N GLN A 86 -16.53 13.15 -6.59
CA GLN A 86 -17.01 14.24 -5.76
C GLN A 86 -16.44 14.16 -4.35
N ILE A 87 -15.78 15.24 -3.89
CA ILE A 87 -15.33 15.34 -2.48
C ILE A 87 -16.58 15.47 -1.60
N VAL A 88 -16.75 14.48 -0.71
CA VAL A 88 -17.90 14.43 0.21
C VAL A 88 -17.54 14.93 1.59
N LYS A 89 -16.29 14.71 2.05
CA LYS A 89 -15.83 15.11 3.38
C LYS A 89 -14.33 15.42 3.35
N LYS A 90 -13.93 16.38 4.18
CA LYS A 90 -12.52 16.69 4.50
C LYS A 90 -12.36 16.69 6.01
N SER A 91 -11.23 16.20 6.50
CA SER A 91 -10.93 16.22 7.94
C SER A 91 -10.72 17.63 8.48
N ASP A 92 -10.18 18.52 7.66
CA ASP A 92 -9.84 19.89 8.02
C ASP A 92 -10.16 20.86 6.88
N THR A 93 -10.51 22.07 7.25
CA THR A 93 -10.46 23.23 6.35
C THR A 93 -8.99 23.68 6.16
N ILE A 94 -8.75 24.56 5.19
CA ILE A 94 -7.41 25.12 4.95
C ILE A 94 -6.91 25.87 6.19
N ASP A 95 -7.78 26.63 6.84
CA ASP A 95 -7.41 27.43 8.01
C ASP A 95 -7.09 26.54 9.22
N GLU A 96 -7.89 25.51 9.50
CA GLU A 96 -7.64 24.56 10.58
C GLU A 96 -6.32 23.81 10.36
N TYR A 97 -6.07 23.32 9.15
CA TYR A 97 -4.82 22.64 8.81
C TYR A 97 -3.62 23.59 8.98
N SER A 98 -3.73 24.83 8.51
CA SER A 98 -2.67 25.84 8.64
C SER A 98 -2.36 26.15 10.10
N GLN A 99 -3.37 26.26 10.96
CA GLN A 99 -3.17 26.45 12.40
C GLN A 99 -2.45 25.27 13.06
N LYS A 100 -2.79 24.04 12.66
CA LYS A 100 -2.09 22.83 13.14
C LYS A 100 -0.63 22.83 12.71
N VAL A 101 -0.32 23.23 11.48
CA VAL A 101 1.06 23.36 10.98
C VAL A 101 1.84 24.38 11.80
N GLU A 102 1.28 25.57 12.07
CA GLU A 102 1.97 26.60 12.87
C GLU A 102 2.21 26.14 14.33
N LYS A 103 1.27 25.40 14.91
CA LYS A 103 1.44 24.78 16.24
C LYS A 103 2.61 23.80 16.25
N ILE A 104 2.72 22.94 15.23
CA ILE A 104 3.81 21.98 15.07
C ILE A 104 5.14 22.70 14.90
N LYS A 105 5.21 23.76 14.09
CA LYS A 105 6.42 24.58 13.91
C LYS A 105 6.90 25.18 15.23
N ASN A 106 5.99 25.57 16.12
CA ASN A 106 6.35 26.04 17.45
C ASN A 106 6.91 24.90 18.32
N TYR A 107 6.33 23.70 18.31
CA TYR A 107 6.90 22.56 19.04
C TYR A 107 8.31 22.20 18.56
N ILE A 108 8.59 22.33 17.25
CA ILE A 108 9.95 22.14 16.71
C ILE A 108 10.90 23.23 17.23
N LYS A 109 10.50 24.50 17.24
CA LYS A 109 11.31 25.63 17.75
C LYS A 109 11.61 25.50 19.24
N GLU A 110 10.66 24.98 20.01
CA GLU A 110 10.78 24.76 21.47
C GLU A 110 11.58 23.49 21.80
N GLY A 111 11.93 22.68 20.79
CA GLY A 111 12.73 21.45 20.97
C GLY A 111 11.94 20.24 21.46
N HIS A 112 10.61 20.27 21.40
CA HIS A 112 9.78 19.13 21.77
C HIS A 112 9.83 17.97 20.79
N ILE A 113 9.97 18.29 19.50
CA ILE A 113 10.04 17.33 18.40
C ILE A 113 10.99 17.84 17.32
N PHE A 114 11.55 16.91 16.54
CA PHE A 114 12.35 17.23 15.34
C PHE A 114 11.51 17.19 14.07
N GLN A 115 10.60 16.22 14.01
CA GLN A 115 9.78 15.93 12.86
C GLN A 115 8.42 15.38 13.32
N THR A 116 7.39 15.66 12.55
CA THR A 116 6.09 14.99 12.67
C THR A 116 5.39 14.99 11.32
N VAL A 117 4.47 14.05 11.14
CA VAL A 117 3.60 13.98 9.97
C VAL A 117 2.20 14.38 10.40
N LEU A 118 1.70 15.49 9.86
CA LEU A 118 0.34 15.92 10.02
C LEU A 118 -0.51 15.32 8.91
N SER A 119 -1.37 14.37 9.25
CA SER A 119 -2.24 13.72 8.29
C SER A 119 -3.48 14.56 7.98
N GLN A 120 -3.99 14.41 6.77
CA GLN A 120 -5.26 14.95 6.31
C GLN A 120 -6.04 13.85 5.58
N ARG A 121 -7.34 13.77 5.80
CA ARG A 121 -8.20 12.81 5.10
C ARG A 121 -9.25 13.52 4.28
N TRP A 122 -9.37 13.08 3.04
CA TRP A 122 -10.44 13.49 2.13
C TRP A 122 -11.24 12.24 1.74
N THR A 123 -12.53 12.34 1.88
CA THR A 123 -13.44 11.27 1.43
C THR A 123 -13.99 11.68 0.07
N ILE A 124 -13.83 10.83 -0.91
CA ILE A 124 -14.22 11.06 -2.29
C ILE A 124 -15.15 9.92 -2.70
N GLN A 125 -16.26 10.25 -3.32
CA GLN A 125 -17.13 9.27 -3.95
C GLN A 125 -16.75 9.18 -5.42
N THR A 126 -16.35 8.00 -5.88
CA THR A 126 -15.96 7.71 -7.25
C THR A 126 -16.53 6.38 -7.71
N LYS A 127 -16.62 6.18 -9.02
CA LYS A 127 -16.96 4.90 -9.66
C LYS A 127 -15.73 4.18 -10.21
N GLN A 128 -14.58 4.80 -10.09
CA GLN A 128 -13.34 4.24 -10.62
C GLN A 128 -12.92 3.00 -9.86
N ASP A 129 -12.36 2.04 -10.57
CA ASP A 129 -11.76 0.84 -10.03
C ASP A 129 -10.46 1.16 -9.27
N GLY A 130 -10.22 0.50 -8.16
CA GLY A 130 -9.06 0.78 -7.33
C GLY A 130 -7.73 0.48 -8.02
N PHE A 131 -7.69 -0.51 -8.91
CA PHE A 131 -6.46 -0.81 -9.64
C PHE A 131 -6.16 0.25 -10.70
N GLU A 132 -7.17 0.86 -11.31
CA GLU A 132 -7.00 2.02 -12.19
C GLU A 132 -6.43 3.21 -11.41
N LEU A 133 -7.00 3.50 -10.22
CA LEU A 133 -6.46 4.54 -9.33
C LEU A 133 -5.00 4.28 -8.92
N TYR A 134 -4.63 3.01 -8.70
CA TYR A 134 -3.24 2.63 -8.44
C TYR A 134 -2.32 2.96 -9.62
N LYS A 135 -2.74 2.66 -10.85
CA LYS A 135 -1.94 2.97 -12.05
C LYS A 135 -1.68 4.47 -12.17
N GLU A 136 -2.72 5.27 -11.95
CA GLU A 136 -2.60 6.73 -11.95
C GLU A 136 -1.67 7.24 -10.85
N LEU A 137 -1.84 6.73 -9.62
CA LEU A 137 -0.96 7.11 -8.51
C LEU A 137 0.50 6.80 -8.81
N ARG A 138 0.76 5.68 -9.48
CA ARG A 138 2.11 5.27 -9.88
C ARG A 138 2.75 6.24 -10.87
N GLU A 139 1.97 6.82 -11.77
CA GLU A 139 2.46 7.80 -12.75
C GLU A 139 2.63 9.19 -12.13
N LEU A 140 1.65 9.61 -11.32
CA LEU A 140 1.65 10.94 -10.71
C LEU A 140 2.68 11.08 -9.58
N ASN A 141 2.87 10.03 -8.79
CA ASN A 141 3.75 10.04 -7.62
C ASN A 141 4.54 8.73 -7.51
N PRO A 142 5.48 8.46 -8.44
CA PRO A 142 6.32 7.28 -8.37
C PRO A 142 7.17 7.32 -7.10
N SER A 143 7.14 6.25 -6.34
CA SER A 143 7.93 6.10 -5.11
C SER A 143 8.53 4.70 -5.01
N PRO A 144 9.56 4.50 -4.14
CA PRO A 144 10.16 3.19 -3.95
C PRO A 144 9.20 2.13 -3.41
N TYR A 145 8.14 2.55 -2.71
CA TYR A 145 7.18 1.66 -2.06
C TYR A 145 5.77 1.94 -2.56
N LEU A 146 5.48 1.49 -3.77
CA LEU A 146 4.15 1.49 -4.35
C LEU A 146 3.47 0.16 -4.05
N TYR A 147 2.22 0.20 -3.60
CA TYR A 147 1.48 -1.01 -3.30
C TYR A 147 -0.01 -0.88 -3.61
N TYR A 148 -0.58 -2.02 -3.96
CA TYR A 148 -2.00 -2.24 -4.12
C TYR A 148 -2.38 -3.55 -3.43
N TYR A 149 -3.25 -3.47 -2.44
CA TYR A 149 -3.78 -4.62 -1.72
C TYR A 149 -5.28 -4.70 -1.91
N ASN A 150 -5.76 -5.85 -2.37
CA ASN A 150 -7.18 -6.14 -2.45
C ASN A 150 -7.52 -7.18 -1.38
N PHE A 151 -8.34 -6.79 -0.39
CA PHE A 151 -8.82 -7.64 0.69
C PHE A 151 -10.23 -8.18 0.44
N GLY A 152 -10.79 -7.94 -0.76
CA GLY A 152 -12.14 -8.36 -1.14
C GLY A 152 -13.17 -7.27 -0.88
N ASP A 153 -13.40 -6.92 0.36
CA ASP A 153 -14.39 -5.91 0.76
C ASP A 153 -13.87 -4.47 0.63
N PHE A 154 -12.57 -4.30 0.63
CA PHE A 154 -11.91 -3.01 0.45
C PHE A 154 -10.52 -3.18 -0.16
N GLU A 155 -9.96 -2.09 -0.63
CA GLU A 155 -8.63 -2.03 -1.25
C GLU A 155 -7.77 -0.97 -0.57
N ILE A 156 -6.47 -1.22 -0.50
CA ILE A 156 -5.49 -0.26 -0.01
C ILE A 156 -4.49 0.03 -1.12
N ILE A 157 -4.36 1.31 -1.44
CA ILE A 157 -3.47 1.80 -2.48
C ILE A 157 -2.52 2.81 -1.83
N GLY A 158 -1.24 2.70 -2.11
CA GLY A 158 -0.30 3.63 -1.52
C GLY A 158 0.96 3.86 -2.33
N SER A 159 1.52 5.04 -2.10
CA SER A 159 2.81 5.49 -2.61
C SER A 159 3.59 6.07 -1.45
N SER A 160 4.59 5.34 -0.95
CA SER A 160 5.39 5.74 0.21
C SER A 160 6.85 5.97 -0.20
N PRO A 161 7.45 7.11 0.16
CA PRO A 161 8.84 7.39 -0.16
C PRO A 161 9.84 6.73 0.79
N GLU A 162 9.40 6.29 1.96
CA GLU A 162 10.28 5.90 3.06
C GLU A 162 9.82 4.60 3.74
N MET A 163 10.77 3.78 4.13
CA MET A 163 10.50 2.59 4.95
C MET A 163 10.55 2.95 6.44
N ILE A 164 9.69 2.31 7.23
CA ILE A 164 9.71 2.45 8.69
C ILE A 164 10.83 1.58 9.29
N VAL A 165 10.93 0.32 8.84
CA VAL A 165 11.90 -0.64 9.34
C VAL A 165 12.23 -1.66 8.25
N LYS A 166 13.49 -2.04 8.16
CA LYS A 166 13.95 -3.12 7.30
C LYS A 166 14.80 -4.09 8.12
N GLN A 167 14.44 -5.37 8.08
CA GLN A 167 15.27 -6.44 8.59
C GLN A 167 15.88 -7.20 7.41
N THR A 168 17.21 -7.35 7.44
CA THR A 168 17.94 -8.19 6.48
C THR A 168 18.77 -9.18 7.30
N ASP A 169 18.49 -10.46 7.14
CA ASP A 169 19.02 -11.55 7.97
C ASP A 169 18.70 -11.29 9.46
N ASN A 170 19.72 -11.11 10.30
CA ASN A 170 19.60 -10.83 11.74
C ASN A 170 19.91 -9.35 12.08
N ARG A 171 19.86 -8.42 11.10
CA ARG A 171 20.12 -6.99 11.29
C ARG A 171 18.87 -6.18 10.97
N VAL A 172 18.57 -5.22 11.82
CA VAL A 172 17.51 -4.22 11.64
C VAL A 172 18.13 -2.89 11.28
#